data_0a28fdbcd89c6bd893d5ce741619c9a8
#
_entry.id   0a28fdbcd89c6bd893d5ce741619c9a8
#
_cell.length_a   1.000
_cell.length_b   1.000
_cell.length_c   1.000
_cell.angle_alpha   90.00
_cell.angle_beta   90.00
_cell.angle_gamma   90.00
#
_symmetry.space_group_name_H-M   'P 1'
#
loop_
_entity.id
_entity.type
_entity.pdbx_description
1 polymer ?
#
loop_
_entity_poly.entity_id
_entity_poly.type
_entity_poly.pdbx_seq_one_letter_code
_entity_poly.pdbx_strand_id
1 'polypeptide(L)'
;IEYAGFRIRPLVCYDLRFPVFARNTDNYDLLLCVANWPAARIQAWNALLRARAIENMAYCIGVNRTGKDGYRLTYPGASAAYNALGDELIFMQEKDTTSSLTIDLDTLRSTRKKLPFLEDRDDFTLI
;
A
#
# COMPACT_ATOMS: atom_id res chain seq x y z
N ILE A 1 11.41 3.63 -8.04
CA ILE A 1 12.62 3.04 -7.45
C ILE A 1 12.65 1.57 -7.87
N GLU A 2 13.85 1.08 -8.21
CA GLU A 2 14.05 -0.36 -8.47
C GLU A 2 14.95 -0.94 -7.38
N TYR A 3 14.53 -2.07 -6.80
CA TYR A 3 15.29 -2.79 -5.79
C TYR A 3 14.97 -4.28 -5.84
N ALA A 4 15.99 -5.14 -5.85
CA ALA A 4 15.86 -6.60 -5.89
C ALA A 4 14.89 -7.12 -6.99
N GLY A 5 14.84 -6.47 -8.14
CA GLY A 5 13.97 -6.79 -9.26
C GLY A 5 12.53 -6.26 -9.15
N PHE A 6 12.15 -5.67 -8.02
CA PHE A 6 10.87 -4.99 -7.84
C PHE A 6 10.92 -3.54 -8.29
N ARG A 7 9.88 -3.09 -8.96
CA ARG A 7 9.58 -1.66 -9.14
C ARG A 7 8.73 -1.19 -7.97
N ILE A 8 9.22 -0.19 -7.23
CA ILE A 8 8.60 0.29 -6.00
C ILE A 8 8.10 1.73 -6.20
N ARG A 9 6.83 1.96 -5.91
CA ARG A 9 6.20 3.29 -5.86
C ARG A 9 6.09 3.72 -4.39
N PRO A 10 6.90 4.70 -3.92
CA PRO A 10 6.74 5.27 -2.59
C PRO A 10 5.62 6.32 -2.58
N LEU A 11 4.82 6.30 -1.51
CA LEU A 11 3.85 7.34 -1.15
C LEU A 11 4.09 7.80 0.28
N VAL A 12 3.70 9.03 0.58
CA VAL A 12 3.82 9.59 1.92
C VAL A 12 2.44 10.00 2.44
N CYS A 13 1.97 9.29 3.45
CA CYS A 13 0.82 9.64 4.28
C CYS A 13 -0.43 10.04 3.46
N TYR A 14 -0.67 11.33 3.29
CA TYR A 14 -1.84 11.89 2.64
C TYR A 14 -2.00 11.48 1.16
N ASP A 15 -0.91 11.18 0.47
CA ASP A 15 -0.89 10.71 -0.93
C ASP A 15 -1.78 9.47 -1.12
N LEU A 16 -1.89 8.63 -0.08
CA LEU A 16 -2.72 7.42 -0.10
C LEU A 16 -4.20 7.71 -0.44
N ARG A 17 -4.69 8.93 -0.17
CA ARG A 17 -6.09 9.32 -0.46
C ARG A 17 -6.37 9.54 -1.94
N PHE A 18 -5.36 9.73 -2.75
CA PHE A 18 -5.51 10.15 -4.12
C PHE A 18 -5.23 9.01 -5.09
N PRO A 19 -6.27 8.29 -5.57
CA PRO A 19 -6.10 7.11 -6.41
C PRO A 19 -5.39 7.41 -7.73
N VAL A 20 -5.58 8.61 -8.28
CA VAL A 20 -4.97 9.02 -9.55
C VAL A 20 -3.44 8.98 -9.48
N PHE A 21 -2.85 9.47 -8.38
CA PHE A 21 -1.40 9.46 -8.17
C PHE A 21 -0.85 8.07 -7.80
N ALA A 22 -1.71 7.21 -7.26
CA ALA A 22 -1.35 5.84 -6.93
C ALA A 22 -1.54 4.88 -8.11
N ARG A 23 -2.22 5.32 -9.20
CA ARG A 23 -2.55 4.44 -10.33
C ARG A 23 -1.29 3.82 -10.94
N ASN A 24 -1.37 2.52 -11.16
CA ASN A 24 -0.27 1.75 -11.73
C ASN A 24 -0.16 1.95 -13.24
N THR A 25 0.46 3.03 -13.65
CA THR A 25 0.71 3.37 -15.06
C THR A 25 2.06 2.91 -15.57
N ASP A 26 2.99 2.65 -14.68
CA ASP A 26 4.40 2.30 -14.96
C ASP A 26 4.77 0.87 -14.54
N ASN A 27 3.75 0.03 -14.29
CA ASN A 27 3.89 -1.37 -13.92
C ASN A 27 4.74 -1.59 -12.66
N TYR A 28 4.55 -0.76 -11.62
CA TYR A 28 5.18 -1.01 -10.34
C TYR A 28 4.63 -2.28 -9.68
N ASP A 29 5.45 -2.92 -8.87
CA ASP A 29 5.15 -4.20 -8.23
C ASP A 29 4.78 -4.05 -6.75
N LEU A 30 5.29 -3.00 -6.12
CA LEU A 30 5.07 -2.67 -4.71
C LEU A 30 4.74 -1.20 -4.56
N LEU A 31 3.63 -0.90 -3.90
CA LEU A 31 3.32 0.41 -3.35
C LEU A 31 3.71 0.42 -1.87
N LEU A 32 4.57 1.34 -1.48
CA LEU A 32 5.03 1.51 -0.11
C LEU A 32 4.58 2.86 0.42
N CYS A 33 3.75 2.88 1.45
CA CYS A 33 3.24 4.11 2.07
C CYS A 33 3.73 4.23 3.52
N VAL A 34 4.45 5.31 3.84
CA VAL A 34 4.82 5.65 5.21
C VAL A 34 3.95 6.79 5.73
N ALA A 35 3.51 6.72 6.99
CA ALA A 35 2.53 7.69 7.48
C ALA A 35 2.62 7.97 8.99
N ASN A 36 2.11 9.16 9.34
CA ASN A 36 1.58 9.51 10.66
C ASN A 36 0.05 9.59 10.56
N TRP A 37 -0.62 8.43 10.46
CA TRP A 37 -2.06 8.37 10.26
C TRP A 37 -2.80 8.20 11.59
N PRO A 38 -3.59 9.20 12.02
CA PRO A 38 -4.16 9.21 13.38
C PRO A 38 -5.35 8.28 13.53
N ALA A 39 -5.61 7.87 14.77
CA ALA A 39 -6.69 6.97 15.16
C ALA A 39 -8.07 7.39 14.66
N ALA A 40 -8.37 8.69 14.68
CA ALA A 40 -9.66 9.22 14.23
C ALA A 40 -9.99 8.91 12.74
N ARG A 41 -9.00 8.54 11.95
CA ARG A 41 -9.16 8.23 10.51
C ARG A 41 -8.61 6.85 10.13
N ILE A 42 -8.41 5.96 11.11
CA ILE A 42 -7.77 4.66 10.87
C ILE A 42 -8.57 3.75 9.93
N GLN A 43 -9.89 3.87 9.92
CA GLN A 43 -10.74 3.12 8.99
C GLN A 43 -10.40 3.44 7.52
N ALA A 44 -10.13 4.72 7.23
CA ALA A 44 -9.71 5.12 5.89
C ALA A 44 -8.32 4.56 5.53
N TRP A 45 -7.38 4.51 6.48
CA TRP A 45 -6.07 3.89 6.28
C TRP A 45 -6.19 2.43 5.87
N ASN A 46 -6.93 1.64 6.66
CA ASN A 46 -7.11 0.21 6.42
C ASN A 46 -7.80 -0.07 5.07
N ALA A 47 -8.87 0.67 4.79
CA ALA A 47 -9.62 0.51 3.54
C ALA A 47 -8.78 0.90 2.32
N LEU A 48 -8.05 2.03 2.39
CA LEU A 48 -7.30 2.54 1.25
C LEU A 48 -6.07 1.69 0.94
N LEU A 49 -5.33 1.18 1.92
CA LEU A 49 -4.20 0.29 1.64
C LEU A 49 -4.65 -0.95 0.86
N ARG A 50 -5.72 -1.59 1.30
CA ARG A 50 -6.29 -2.75 0.61
C ARG A 50 -6.78 -2.40 -0.80
N ALA A 51 -7.49 -1.28 -0.94
CA ALA A 51 -7.97 -0.81 -2.23
C ALA A 51 -6.81 -0.54 -3.21
N ARG A 52 -5.72 0.09 -2.74
CA ARG A 52 -4.53 0.36 -3.57
C ARG A 52 -3.88 -0.93 -4.05
N ALA A 53 -3.84 -1.98 -3.25
CA ALA A 53 -3.32 -3.28 -3.67
C ALA A 53 -4.18 -3.88 -4.82
N ILE A 54 -5.49 -3.89 -4.64
CA ILE A 54 -6.45 -4.49 -5.58
C ILE A 54 -6.47 -3.74 -6.91
N GLU A 55 -6.72 -2.43 -6.89
CA GLU A 55 -6.89 -1.62 -8.11
C GLU A 55 -5.63 -1.51 -8.96
N ASN A 56 -4.46 -1.69 -8.33
CA ASN A 56 -3.16 -1.58 -8.98
C ASN A 56 -2.49 -2.93 -9.25
N MET A 57 -3.16 -4.03 -8.90
CA MET A 57 -2.63 -5.38 -9.03
C MET A 57 -1.18 -5.48 -8.53
N ALA A 58 -0.90 -4.93 -7.33
CA ALA A 58 0.44 -4.80 -6.75
C ALA A 58 0.41 -5.19 -5.28
N TYR A 59 1.57 -5.54 -4.72
CA TYR A 59 1.72 -5.53 -3.27
C TYR A 59 1.52 -4.10 -2.75
N CYS A 60 0.87 -3.97 -1.59
CA CYS A 60 0.75 -2.69 -0.91
C CYS A 60 1.17 -2.85 0.54
N ILE A 61 2.19 -2.10 0.97
CA ILE A 61 2.69 -2.09 2.35
C ILE A 61 2.51 -0.69 2.91
N GLY A 62 1.76 -0.60 4.00
CA GLY A 62 1.59 0.62 4.76
C GLY A 62 2.31 0.54 6.11
N VAL A 63 3.19 1.50 6.38
CA VAL A 63 3.89 1.63 7.66
C VAL A 63 3.42 2.89 8.35
N ASN A 64 2.73 2.73 9.47
CA ASN A 64 2.17 3.83 10.25
C ASN A 64 2.80 3.88 11.65
N ARG A 65 3.04 5.10 12.13
CA ARG A 65 3.59 5.29 13.48
C ARG A 65 2.63 4.82 14.57
N THR A 66 3.17 4.54 15.73
CA THR A 66 2.45 4.28 17.00
C THR A 66 2.61 5.43 17.99
N GLY A 67 1.82 5.42 19.05
CA GLY A 67 1.96 6.31 20.20
C GLY A 67 1.19 7.62 20.07
N LYS A 68 1.68 8.67 20.73
CA LYS A 68 1.06 10.02 20.74
C LYS A 68 2.08 11.06 20.29
N ASP A 69 1.59 12.14 19.72
CA ASP A 69 2.42 13.32 19.42
C ASP A 69 2.30 14.41 20.50
N GLY A 70 2.99 15.53 20.28
CA GLY A 70 2.97 16.68 21.19
C GLY A 70 1.60 17.36 21.32
N TYR A 71 0.68 17.13 20.38
CA TYR A 71 -0.72 17.60 20.41
C TYR A 71 -1.68 16.56 20.99
N ARG A 72 -1.16 15.46 21.56
CA ARG A 72 -1.91 14.33 22.13
C ARG A 72 -2.75 13.56 21.11
N LEU A 73 -2.49 13.69 19.81
CA LEU A 73 -3.10 12.83 18.81
C LEU A 73 -2.55 11.41 18.99
N THR A 74 -3.47 10.44 18.99
CA THR A 74 -3.11 9.02 19.09
C THR A 74 -2.92 8.42 17.70
N TYR A 75 -1.87 7.64 17.55
CA TYR A 75 -1.53 6.88 16.35
C TYR A 75 -1.53 5.39 16.70
N PRO A 76 -2.44 4.60 16.14
CA PRO A 76 -2.66 3.21 16.55
C PRO A 76 -1.75 2.21 15.84
N GLY A 77 -0.79 2.66 15.05
CA GLY A 77 -0.07 1.77 14.16
C GLY A 77 -0.98 1.28 13.04
N ALA A 78 -1.46 0.04 13.12
CA ALA A 78 -2.20 -0.60 12.04
C ALA A 78 -1.39 -0.64 10.73
N SER A 79 -0.08 -0.85 10.83
CA SER A 79 0.77 -1.15 9.68
C SER A 79 0.32 -2.48 9.09
N ALA A 80 0.22 -2.54 7.77
CA ALA A 80 -0.31 -3.72 7.10
C ALA A 80 0.32 -3.95 5.73
N ALA A 81 0.26 -5.19 5.26
CA ALA A 81 0.63 -5.55 3.91
C ALA A 81 -0.46 -6.39 3.26
N TYR A 82 -0.70 -6.11 2.00
CA TYR A 82 -1.69 -6.78 1.16
C TYR A 82 -1.06 -7.28 -0.13
N ASN A 83 -1.54 -8.43 -0.63
CA ASN A 83 -1.21 -8.89 -1.98
C ASN A 83 -2.07 -8.22 -3.04
N ALA A 84 -1.82 -8.52 -4.31
CA ALA A 84 -2.55 -7.93 -5.46
C ALA A 84 -4.05 -8.25 -5.49
N LEU A 85 -4.53 -9.23 -4.73
CA LEU A 85 -5.94 -9.59 -4.61
C LEU A 85 -6.60 -8.97 -3.37
N GLY A 86 -5.83 -8.25 -2.55
CA GLY A 86 -6.30 -7.62 -1.32
C GLY A 86 -6.29 -8.57 -0.11
N ASP A 87 -5.69 -9.76 -0.23
CA ASP A 87 -5.50 -10.62 0.93
C ASP A 87 -4.49 -10.00 1.89
N GLU A 88 -4.82 -10.01 3.16
CA GLU A 88 -3.96 -9.50 4.22
C GLU A 88 -2.82 -10.47 4.48
N LEU A 89 -1.59 -10.02 4.23
CA LEU A 89 -0.38 -10.80 4.46
C LEU A 89 0.16 -10.60 5.88
N ILE A 90 0.00 -9.39 6.40
CA ILE A 90 0.37 -9.02 7.76
C ILE A 90 -0.48 -7.83 8.23
N PHE A 91 -0.84 -7.83 9.50
CA PHE A 91 -1.45 -6.71 10.18
C PHE A 91 -0.84 -6.54 11.57
N MET A 92 -0.31 -5.35 11.84
CA MET A 92 0.37 -5.02 13.10
C MET A 92 -0.51 -4.07 13.91
N GLN A 93 -0.96 -4.53 15.06
CA GLN A 93 -1.72 -3.71 16.01
C GLN A 93 -0.79 -2.76 16.79
N GLU A 94 -1.34 -2.00 17.73
CA GLU A 94 -0.80 -0.88 18.51
C GLU A 94 0.54 -1.13 19.26
N LYS A 95 1.44 -1.94 18.74
CA LYS A 95 2.72 -2.21 19.37
C LYS A 95 3.85 -1.57 18.58
N ASP A 96 4.75 -0.91 19.29
CA ASP A 96 6.05 -0.55 18.75
C ASP A 96 6.86 -1.84 18.56
N THR A 97 6.83 -2.36 17.33
CA THR A 97 7.42 -3.66 17.00
C THR A 97 7.86 -3.69 15.53
N THR A 98 8.69 -4.64 15.22
CA THR A 98 9.13 -4.92 13.86
C THR A 98 8.62 -6.29 13.43
N SER A 99 8.24 -6.41 12.18
CA SER A 99 7.88 -7.68 11.57
C SER A 99 8.54 -7.82 10.20
N SER A 100 8.75 -9.05 9.78
CA SER A 100 9.31 -9.38 8.48
C SER A 100 8.29 -10.12 7.63
N LEU A 101 8.25 -9.80 6.35
CA LEU A 101 7.38 -10.41 5.37
C LEU A 101 8.21 -10.71 4.11
N THR A 102 8.03 -11.89 3.55
CA THR A 102 8.56 -12.21 2.23
C THR A 102 7.47 -11.98 1.19
N ILE A 103 7.77 -11.19 0.17
CA ILE A 103 6.94 -11.03 -1.02
C ILE A 103 7.66 -11.64 -2.22
N ASP A 104 6.87 -12.21 -3.13
CA ASP A 104 7.39 -12.96 -4.26
C ASP A 104 6.95 -12.36 -5.59
N LEU A 105 7.91 -12.02 -6.44
CA LEU A 105 7.67 -11.35 -7.71
C LEU A 105 7.06 -12.28 -8.76
N ASP A 106 7.43 -13.56 -8.75
CA ASP A 106 6.91 -14.53 -9.71
C ASP A 106 5.44 -14.87 -9.41
N THR A 107 5.07 -14.93 -8.15
CA THR A 107 3.68 -15.02 -7.70
C THR A 107 2.86 -13.82 -8.19
N LEU A 108 3.38 -12.62 -8.04
CA LEU A 108 2.71 -11.40 -8.54
C LEU A 108 2.53 -11.43 -10.06
N ARG A 109 3.58 -11.76 -10.80
CA ARG A 109 3.55 -11.87 -12.27
C ARG A 109 2.57 -12.94 -12.75
N SER A 110 2.56 -14.09 -12.08
CA SER A 110 1.59 -15.17 -12.36
C SER A 110 0.16 -14.72 -12.13
N THR A 111 -0.11 -13.98 -11.04
CA THR A 111 -1.43 -13.42 -10.73
C THR A 111 -1.88 -12.44 -11.81
N ARG A 112 -1.03 -11.50 -12.21
CA ARG A 112 -1.29 -10.53 -13.29
C ARG A 112 -1.53 -11.20 -14.64
N LYS A 113 -0.82 -12.30 -14.95
CA LYS A 113 -1.05 -13.07 -16.17
C LYS A 113 -2.40 -13.76 -16.18
N LYS A 114 -2.87 -14.25 -15.03
CA LYS A 114 -4.19 -14.89 -14.90
C LYS A 114 -5.34 -13.88 -14.92
N LEU A 115 -5.09 -12.70 -14.36
CA LEU A 115 -6.05 -11.61 -14.20
C LEU A 115 -5.44 -10.31 -14.75
N PRO A 116 -5.49 -10.10 -16.07
CA PRO A 116 -4.75 -9.01 -16.72
C PRO A 116 -5.47 -7.65 -16.62
N PHE A 117 -6.06 -7.31 -15.47
CA PHE A 117 -6.85 -6.09 -15.26
C PHE A 117 -6.08 -4.79 -15.56
N LEU A 118 -4.75 -4.82 -15.48
CA LEU A 118 -3.95 -3.65 -15.84
C LEU A 118 -3.93 -3.38 -17.36
N GLU A 119 -4.29 -4.35 -18.18
CA GLU A 119 -4.40 -4.18 -19.64
C GLU A 119 -5.67 -3.42 -20.03
N ASP A 120 -6.70 -3.43 -19.17
CA ASP A 120 -7.99 -2.75 -19.40
C ASP A 120 -7.97 -1.27 -18.97
N ARG A 121 -6.82 -0.75 -18.53
CA ARG A 121 -6.75 0.66 -18.08
C ARG A 121 -6.68 1.61 -19.27
N ASP A 122 -7.48 2.68 -19.16
CA ASP A 122 -7.41 3.80 -20.08
C ASP A 122 -6.24 4.72 -19.75
N ASP A 123 -5.67 5.31 -20.79
CA ASP A 123 -4.72 6.41 -20.65
C ASP A 123 -5.48 7.72 -20.45
N PHE A 124 -4.98 8.57 -19.56
CA PHE A 124 -5.55 9.89 -19.32
C PHE A 124 -4.46 10.89 -18.92
N THR A 125 -4.73 12.15 -19.14
CA THR A 125 -3.86 13.26 -18.75
C THR A 125 -4.57 14.15 -17.74
N LEU A 126 -3.88 14.49 -16.66
CA LEU A 126 -4.36 15.53 -15.73
C LEU A 126 -4.09 16.91 -16.35
N ILE A 127 -5.11 17.76 -16.34
CA ILE A 127 -5.05 19.15 -16.84
C ILE A 127 -4.90 20.09 -15.66
#